data_0a9f2f322734317d5e365df573670d93
#
_entry.id   0a9f2f322734317d5e365df573670d93
#
_cell.length_a   1.000
_cell.length_b   1.000
_cell.length_c   1.000
_cell.angle_alpha   90.00
_cell.angle_beta   90.00
_cell.angle_gamma   90.00
#
_symmetry.space_group_name_H-M   'P 1'
#
loop_
_entity.id
_entity.type
_entity.pdbx_description
1 polymer ?
#
loop_
_entity_poly.entity_id
_entity_poly.type
_entity_poly.pdbx_seq_one_letter_code
_entity_poly.pdbx_strand_id
1 'polypeptide(L)'
;MKQFDYIRAGANSDVTGTPDATIIAGGTNLLDLMKLEVMTPDRLVDISRLDLKQITPTRDGGLRIGALVTNSDLAADMTVRSDYAALSSALLAGASGQLRNKATTGGNLLQRTRCYYFYDTDQPCNKRDPGSGCSAMEGANRLHAILGVTDKCIASHPSDMAVAMQMLGAEVEIEAADGVTRTVPLSDFYLIPTDPAVETVLQPGELITAVILPAPAEGRQTYRKVRDRASYAFAMVSVAARIKVTDGKITQAAIACGGIGSMPWRDPAVEEALIGQEPAREVFGKAADILVAEATPKEGNAFKVPLARRTLIATLTELTGVQQ
;
A
#
# COMPACT_ATOMS: atom_id res chain seq x y z
N MET A 1 13.90 6.73 23.04
CA MET A 1 13.32 5.38 22.94
C MET A 1 13.15 4.85 24.36
N LYS A 2 11.94 4.49 24.75
CA LYS A 2 11.65 3.89 26.06
C LYS A 2 12.19 2.46 26.14
N GLN A 3 12.41 1.96 27.36
CA GLN A 3 12.77 0.58 27.61
C GLN A 3 11.60 -0.35 27.26
N PHE A 4 11.87 -1.53 26.74
CA PHE A 4 10.88 -2.53 26.35
C PHE A 4 11.41 -3.94 26.60
N ASP A 5 10.50 -4.88 26.78
CA ASP A 5 10.80 -6.30 26.78
C ASP A 5 10.97 -6.81 25.34
N TYR A 6 11.88 -7.75 25.12
CA TYR A 6 12.11 -8.32 23.80
C TYR A 6 11.99 -9.85 23.84
N ILE A 7 11.07 -10.38 23.03
CA ILE A 7 10.85 -11.81 22.86
C ILE A 7 11.18 -12.16 21.40
N ARG A 8 11.84 -13.28 21.20
CA ARG A 8 12.06 -13.83 19.86
C ARG A 8 11.15 -15.01 19.65
N ALA A 9 10.23 -14.92 18.70
CA ALA A 9 9.29 -15.99 18.37
C ALA A 9 10.01 -17.18 17.71
N GLY A 10 9.67 -18.38 18.14
CA GLY A 10 10.06 -19.65 17.54
C GLY A 10 8.93 -20.28 16.72
N ALA A 11 7.69 -19.90 16.99
CA ALA A 11 6.49 -20.33 16.29
C ALA A 11 5.47 -19.19 16.18
N ASN A 12 4.48 -19.31 15.27
CA ASN A 12 3.42 -18.31 15.13
C ASN A 12 2.63 -18.14 16.43
N SER A 13 2.41 -19.23 17.17
CA SER A 13 1.73 -19.22 18.48
C SER A 13 2.38 -18.33 19.53
N ASP A 14 3.70 -18.08 19.44
CA ASP A 14 4.39 -17.16 20.36
C ASP A 14 3.95 -15.71 20.10
N VAL A 15 3.54 -15.41 18.88
CA VAL A 15 3.05 -14.10 18.45
C VAL A 15 1.58 -13.96 18.79
N THR A 16 0.74 -14.89 18.32
CA THR A 16 -0.70 -14.87 18.51
C THR A 16 -1.12 -15.05 19.97
N GLY A 17 -0.29 -15.70 20.77
CA GLY A 17 -0.46 -15.83 22.23
C GLY A 17 -0.04 -14.57 23.03
N THR A 18 0.44 -13.52 22.37
CA THR A 18 0.92 -12.29 23.04
C THR A 18 0.26 -11.04 22.42
N PRO A 19 -1.07 -10.86 22.58
CA PRO A 19 -1.82 -9.82 21.90
C PRO A 19 -1.41 -8.39 22.25
N ASP A 20 -0.81 -8.20 23.42
CA ASP A 20 -0.34 -6.87 23.87
C ASP A 20 1.06 -6.51 23.37
N ALA A 21 1.72 -7.42 22.64
CA ALA A 21 3.04 -7.15 22.11
C ALA A 21 2.99 -6.55 20.69
N THR A 22 3.93 -5.64 20.43
CA THR A 22 4.14 -5.13 19.08
C THR A 22 5.05 -6.04 18.28
N ILE A 23 4.60 -6.46 17.12
CA ILE A 23 5.37 -7.35 16.23
C ILE A 23 6.48 -6.55 15.54
N ILE A 24 7.70 -7.09 15.55
CA ILE A 24 8.82 -6.57 14.78
C ILE A 24 9.34 -7.62 13.79
N ALA A 25 9.50 -7.22 12.53
CA ALA A 25 10.14 -7.99 11.47
C ALA A 25 11.44 -7.30 11.05
N GLY A 26 11.50 -6.66 9.87
CA GLY A 26 12.66 -5.90 9.41
C GLY A 26 12.95 -4.61 10.18
N GLY A 27 12.00 -4.10 10.96
CA GLY A 27 12.14 -2.91 11.79
C GLY A 27 12.21 -1.57 11.05
N THR A 28 12.16 -1.56 9.72
CA THR A 28 12.40 -0.39 8.86
C THR A 28 11.38 0.75 8.99
N ASN A 29 10.29 0.55 9.70
CA ASN A 29 9.33 1.59 10.07
C ASN A 29 9.19 1.71 11.60
N LEU A 30 9.00 0.60 12.30
CA LEU A 30 8.76 0.60 13.74
C LEU A 30 9.92 1.24 14.53
N LEU A 31 11.18 0.92 14.20
CA LEU A 31 12.32 1.46 14.94
C LEU A 31 12.45 2.97 14.81
N ASP A 32 12.11 3.56 13.66
CA ASP A 32 12.10 5.01 13.49
C ASP A 32 11.02 5.66 14.37
N LEU A 33 9.83 5.07 14.41
CA LEU A 33 8.73 5.54 15.27
C LEU A 33 9.05 5.40 16.76
N MET A 34 9.76 4.33 17.14
CA MET A 34 10.22 4.14 18.53
C MET A 34 11.32 5.14 18.91
N LYS A 35 12.27 5.44 18.02
CA LYS A 35 13.32 6.44 18.26
C LYS A 35 12.76 7.85 18.48
N LEU A 36 11.68 8.18 17.77
CA LEU A 36 10.97 9.45 17.87
C LEU A 36 9.88 9.45 18.97
N GLU A 37 9.72 8.34 19.68
CA GLU A 37 8.71 8.11 20.72
C GLU A 37 7.26 8.32 20.23
N VAL A 38 7.03 8.20 18.92
CA VAL A 38 5.70 8.16 18.30
C VAL A 38 4.97 6.85 18.65
N MET A 39 5.74 5.76 18.72
CA MET A 39 5.30 4.47 19.25
C MET A 39 6.22 4.05 20.40
N THR A 40 5.62 3.70 21.53
CA THR A 40 6.37 3.34 22.73
C THR A 40 5.88 2.00 23.32
N PRO A 41 6.02 0.89 22.55
CA PRO A 41 5.58 -0.41 23.02
C PRO A 41 6.38 -0.85 24.25
N ASP A 42 5.71 -1.49 25.20
CA ASP A 42 6.34 -2.07 26.39
C ASP A 42 6.98 -3.44 26.05
N ARG A 43 6.52 -4.09 24.96
CA ARG A 43 7.02 -5.41 24.55
C ARG A 43 7.08 -5.53 23.04
N LEU A 44 8.20 -6.11 22.54
CA LEU A 44 8.40 -6.49 21.15
C LEU A 44 8.45 -8.00 20.99
N VAL A 45 7.77 -8.54 19.96
CA VAL A 45 7.93 -9.92 19.51
C VAL A 45 8.59 -9.91 18.14
N ASP A 46 9.82 -10.42 18.08
CA ASP A 46 10.60 -10.52 16.84
C ASP A 46 10.25 -11.80 16.10
N ILE A 47 9.66 -11.64 14.92
CA ILE A 47 9.23 -12.74 14.04
C ILE A 47 10.25 -13.09 12.95
N SER A 48 11.43 -12.49 12.95
CA SER A 48 12.42 -12.61 11.86
C SER A 48 12.91 -14.04 11.60
N ARG A 49 12.68 -14.98 12.56
CA ARG A 49 13.06 -16.39 12.46
C ARG A 49 11.94 -17.34 12.09
N LEU A 50 10.70 -16.86 11.98
CA LEU A 50 9.57 -17.70 11.55
C LEU A 50 9.75 -18.14 10.10
N ASP A 51 9.20 -19.30 9.75
CA ASP A 51 9.23 -19.85 8.39
C ASP A 51 8.14 -19.22 7.49
N LEU A 52 8.23 -17.90 7.30
CA LEU A 52 7.33 -17.09 6.49
C LEU A 52 8.08 -16.38 5.36
N LYS A 53 9.16 -16.99 4.85
CA LYS A 53 10.07 -16.38 3.84
C LYS A 53 9.96 -17.01 2.45
N GLN A 54 8.98 -17.88 2.25
CA GLN A 54 8.84 -18.61 0.99
C GLN A 54 7.91 -17.87 0.01
N ILE A 55 8.25 -17.95 -1.27
CA ILE A 55 7.36 -17.61 -2.38
C ILE A 55 6.99 -18.93 -3.04
N THR A 56 5.71 -19.28 -3.05
CA THR A 56 5.24 -20.58 -3.55
C THR A 56 4.04 -20.42 -4.48
N PRO A 57 3.91 -21.23 -5.54
CA PRO A 57 2.72 -21.21 -6.36
C PRO A 57 1.50 -21.70 -5.57
N THR A 58 0.33 -21.14 -5.85
CA THR A 58 -0.94 -21.62 -5.33
C THR A 58 -1.52 -22.71 -6.26
N ARG A 59 -2.51 -23.48 -5.76
CA ARG A 59 -3.18 -24.50 -6.57
C ARG A 59 -3.91 -23.93 -7.79
N ASP A 60 -4.38 -22.69 -7.66
CA ASP A 60 -5.14 -21.98 -8.71
C ASP A 60 -4.22 -21.19 -9.66
N GLY A 61 -2.91 -21.48 -9.64
CA GLY A 61 -1.93 -20.84 -10.53
C GLY A 61 -1.49 -19.44 -10.12
N GLY A 62 -1.86 -18.97 -8.95
CA GLY A 62 -1.41 -17.73 -8.35
C GLY A 62 -0.11 -17.89 -7.57
N LEU A 63 0.19 -16.92 -6.69
CA LEU A 63 1.44 -16.88 -5.92
C LEU A 63 1.15 -16.56 -4.46
N ARG A 64 1.63 -17.41 -3.53
CA ARG A 64 1.62 -17.15 -2.09
C ARG A 64 2.98 -16.61 -1.67
N ILE A 65 3.00 -15.40 -1.13
CA ILE A 65 4.21 -14.67 -0.72
C ILE A 65 4.21 -14.58 0.81
N GLY A 66 5.11 -15.27 1.47
CA GLY A 66 5.25 -15.24 2.92
C GLY A 66 5.51 -13.83 3.46
N ALA A 67 4.96 -13.52 4.64
CA ALA A 67 5.00 -12.18 5.21
C ALA A 67 6.41 -11.66 5.49
N LEU A 68 7.41 -12.56 5.64
CA LEU A 68 8.81 -12.22 5.88
C LEU A 68 9.68 -12.22 4.60
N VAL A 69 9.11 -12.47 3.43
CA VAL A 69 9.83 -12.26 2.16
C VAL A 69 10.26 -10.79 2.09
N THR A 70 11.55 -10.55 1.85
CA THR A 70 12.06 -9.18 1.77
C THR A 70 11.58 -8.50 0.49
N ASN A 71 11.46 -7.20 0.53
CA ASN A 71 11.09 -6.43 -0.67
C ASN A 71 12.10 -6.62 -1.82
N SER A 72 13.38 -6.85 -1.50
CA SER A 72 14.41 -7.14 -2.51
C SER A 72 14.23 -8.51 -3.14
N ASP A 73 14.00 -9.55 -2.33
CA ASP A 73 13.79 -10.91 -2.84
C ASP A 73 12.52 -10.99 -3.67
N LEU A 74 11.43 -10.36 -3.19
CA LEU A 74 10.17 -10.28 -3.93
C LEU A 74 10.32 -9.56 -5.27
N ALA A 75 11.03 -8.43 -5.30
CA ALA A 75 11.27 -7.68 -6.53
C ALA A 75 12.17 -8.43 -7.53
N ALA A 76 13.05 -9.29 -7.04
CA ALA A 76 14.00 -10.07 -7.83
C ALA A 76 13.44 -11.42 -8.29
N ASP A 77 12.36 -11.91 -7.68
CA ASP A 77 11.75 -13.19 -8.04
C ASP A 77 11.35 -13.22 -9.52
N MET A 78 11.70 -14.31 -10.22
CA MET A 78 11.52 -14.39 -11.67
C MET A 78 10.04 -14.41 -12.06
N THR A 79 9.19 -15.09 -11.30
CA THR A 79 7.74 -15.13 -11.53
C THR A 79 7.12 -13.76 -11.31
N VAL A 80 7.55 -13.06 -10.25
CA VAL A 80 7.07 -11.68 -9.98
C VAL A 80 7.50 -10.73 -11.09
N ARG A 81 8.71 -10.86 -11.60
CA ARG A 81 9.21 -10.02 -12.69
C ARG A 81 8.52 -10.26 -14.02
N SER A 82 8.19 -11.53 -14.34
CA SER A 82 7.54 -11.88 -15.62
C SER A 82 6.02 -11.64 -15.56
N ASP A 83 5.36 -12.12 -14.51
CA ASP A 83 3.91 -12.29 -14.49
C ASP A 83 3.21 -11.20 -13.69
N TYR A 84 3.94 -10.54 -12.76
CA TYR A 84 3.45 -9.44 -11.91
C TYR A 84 4.39 -8.21 -12.02
N ALA A 85 4.78 -7.85 -13.22
CA ALA A 85 5.81 -6.84 -13.49
C ALA A 85 5.56 -5.48 -12.82
N ALA A 86 4.30 -5.06 -12.66
CA ALA A 86 3.94 -3.84 -11.94
C ALA A 86 4.35 -3.91 -10.46
N LEU A 87 4.26 -5.09 -9.81
CA LEU A 87 4.67 -5.29 -8.43
C LEU A 87 6.19 -5.16 -8.26
N SER A 88 6.97 -5.84 -9.14
CA SER A 88 8.43 -5.69 -9.13
C SER A 88 8.84 -4.23 -9.32
N SER A 89 8.22 -3.52 -10.27
CA SER A 89 8.48 -2.11 -10.56
C SER A 89 8.12 -1.20 -9.37
N ALA A 90 7.00 -1.44 -8.71
CA ALA A 90 6.57 -0.69 -7.52
C ALA A 90 7.56 -0.86 -6.35
N LEU A 91 7.99 -2.09 -6.08
CA LEU A 91 8.99 -2.39 -5.06
C LEU A 91 10.31 -1.67 -5.33
N LEU A 92 10.80 -1.69 -6.57
CA LEU A 92 12.05 -1.05 -6.97
C LEU A 92 11.94 0.48 -6.97
N ALA A 93 10.74 1.05 -7.18
CA ALA A 93 10.48 2.49 -7.07
C ALA A 93 10.43 2.98 -5.61
N GLY A 94 10.27 2.08 -4.64
CA GLY A 94 10.21 2.37 -3.20
C GLY A 94 11.57 2.28 -2.51
N ALA A 95 11.73 3.02 -1.41
CA ALA A 95 12.85 2.97 -0.47
C ALA A 95 14.26 3.06 -1.13
N SER A 96 15.27 2.57 -0.44
CA SER A 96 16.62 2.30 -0.96
C SER A 96 16.90 0.80 -1.02
N GLY A 97 17.97 0.37 -1.70
CA GLY A 97 18.39 -1.04 -1.71
C GLY A 97 18.59 -1.61 -0.31
N GLN A 98 19.23 -0.85 0.56
CA GLN A 98 19.49 -1.24 1.95
C GLN A 98 18.20 -1.46 2.73
N LEU A 99 17.22 -0.56 2.59
CA LEU A 99 15.92 -0.72 3.24
C LEU A 99 15.14 -1.89 2.67
N ARG A 100 15.11 -2.07 1.33
CA ARG A 100 14.42 -3.21 0.71
C ARG A 100 14.98 -4.56 1.13
N ASN A 101 16.28 -4.65 1.46
CA ASN A 101 16.91 -5.87 1.98
C ASN A 101 16.45 -6.23 3.41
N LYS A 102 15.75 -5.33 4.11
CA LYS A 102 15.23 -5.53 5.47
C LYS A 102 13.72 -5.45 5.56
N ALA A 103 13.11 -4.55 4.79
CA ALA A 103 11.66 -4.40 4.74
C ALA A 103 11.02 -5.71 4.22
N THR A 104 10.01 -6.19 4.90
CA THR A 104 9.30 -7.43 4.59
C THR A 104 7.93 -7.16 4.00
N THR A 105 7.35 -8.12 3.30
CA THR A 105 6.03 -8.01 2.68
C THR A 105 4.95 -7.64 3.68
N GLY A 106 4.81 -8.35 4.79
CA GLY A 106 3.84 -8.00 5.85
C GLY A 106 4.12 -6.64 6.48
N GLY A 107 5.41 -6.35 6.78
CA GLY A 107 5.80 -5.06 7.34
C GLY A 107 5.58 -3.88 6.37
N ASN A 108 5.66 -4.12 5.06
CA ASN A 108 5.37 -3.10 4.06
C ASN A 108 3.86 -2.77 3.98
N LEU A 109 2.98 -3.76 4.11
CA LEU A 109 1.54 -3.52 4.21
C LEU A 109 1.20 -2.69 5.45
N LEU A 110 1.87 -2.93 6.57
CA LEU A 110 1.62 -2.30 7.87
C LEU A 110 2.45 -1.02 8.12
N GLN A 111 3.17 -0.52 7.12
CA GLN A 111 3.91 0.73 7.32
C GLN A 111 2.96 1.91 7.56
N ARG A 112 3.27 2.70 8.60
CA ARG A 112 2.47 3.85 9.02
C ARG A 112 2.67 5.05 8.08
N THR A 113 1.73 5.97 8.10
CA THR A 113 1.79 7.24 7.34
C THR A 113 3.10 8.01 7.55
N ARG A 114 3.43 8.90 6.61
CA ARG A 114 4.56 9.85 6.71
C ARG A 114 4.08 11.29 6.97
N CYS A 115 2.89 11.42 7.58
CA CYS A 115 2.36 12.69 8.02
C CYS A 115 3.31 13.36 9.03
N TYR A 116 3.69 14.61 8.80
CA TYR A 116 4.61 15.35 9.67
C TYR A 116 4.07 15.44 11.11
N TYR A 117 2.78 15.68 11.26
CA TYR A 117 2.11 15.82 12.54
C TYR A 117 1.92 14.48 13.29
N PHE A 118 1.94 13.36 12.57
CA PHE A 118 2.00 12.04 13.19
C PHE A 118 3.38 11.77 13.80
N TYR A 119 4.44 12.28 13.17
CA TYR A 119 5.81 12.12 13.64
C TYR A 119 6.21 13.14 14.71
N ASP A 120 5.54 14.28 14.77
CA ASP A 120 5.77 15.33 15.78
C ASP A 120 4.83 15.10 16.97
N THR A 121 5.38 14.65 18.09
CA THR A 121 4.63 14.30 19.30
C THR A 121 4.01 15.51 20.01
N ASP A 122 4.48 16.71 19.72
CA ASP A 122 3.94 17.95 20.29
C ASP A 122 2.70 18.46 19.53
N GLN A 123 2.38 17.85 18.38
CA GLN A 123 1.24 18.25 17.56
C GLN A 123 0.01 17.35 17.81
N PRO A 124 -1.21 17.90 17.84
CA PRO A 124 -2.45 17.12 17.85
C PRO A 124 -2.54 16.18 16.65
N CYS A 125 -2.81 14.89 16.91
CA CYS A 125 -2.95 13.86 15.89
C CYS A 125 -3.87 12.72 16.33
N ASN A 126 -5.09 12.67 15.80
CA ASN A 126 -6.09 11.63 16.09
C ASN A 126 -5.60 10.20 15.82
N LYS A 127 -4.61 10.03 14.94
CA LYS A 127 -4.02 8.71 14.63
C LYS A 127 -3.09 8.22 15.73
N ARG A 128 -2.46 9.12 16.46
CA ARG A 128 -1.55 8.83 17.57
C ARG A 128 -2.27 8.90 18.93
N ASP A 129 -3.10 9.94 19.11
CA ASP A 129 -3.84 10.24 20.33
C ASP A 129 -5.30 10.57 19.94
N PRO A 130 -6.20 9.56 19.98
CA PRO A 130 -7.59 9.72 19.57
C PRO A 130 -8.30 10.85 20.31
N GLY A 131 -8.94 11.74 19.55
CA GLY A 131 -9.68 12.91 20.10
C GLY A 131 -8.83 14.17 20.26
N SER A 132 -7.51 14.12 20.04
CA SER A 132 -6.64 15.30 20.17
C SER A 132 -6.76 16.29 19.00
N GLY A 133 -7.35 15.87 17.86
CA GLY A 133 -7.48 16.68 16.65
C GLY A 133 -6.49 16.29 15.54
N CYS A 134 -6.46 17.09 14.47
CA CYS A 134 -5.59 16.85 13.32
C CYS A 134 -4.96 18.16 12.83
N SER A 135 -3.70 18.40 13.19
CA SER A 135 -2.96 19.59 12.79
C SER A 135 -2.71 19.69 11.27
N ALA A 136 -2.86 18.59 10.53
CA ALA A 136 -2.71 18.60 9.07
C ALA A 136 -3.85 19.33 8.34
N MET A 137 -5.02 19.47 8.96
CA MET A 137 -6.20 20.11 8.34
C MET A 137 -5.92 21.54 7.92
N GLU A 138 -5.33 22.32 8.84
CA GLU A 138 -5.03 23.74 8.65
C GLU A 138 -3.52 23.99 8.41
N GLY A 139 -2.69 22.95 8.55
CA GLY A 139 -1.25 23.04 8.47
C GLY A 139 -0.67 22.68 7.11
N ALA A 140 0.62 22.32 7.07
CA ALA A 140 1.31 21.87 5.88
C ALA A 140 0.78 20.50 5.43
N ASN A 141 0.04 20.45 4.33
CA ASN A 141 -0.67 19.23 3.87
C ASN A 141 -0.30 18.78 2.45
N ARG A 142 0.81 19.25 1.90
CA ARG A 142 1.30 18.91 0.55
C ARG A 142 1.37 17.38 0.30
N LEU A 143 1.80 16.58 1.29
CA LEU A 143 1.98 15.13 1.15
C LEU A 143 0.69 14.33 1.42
N HIS A 144 -0.38 14.99 1.89
CA HIS A 144 -1.58 14.33 2.38
C HIS A 144 -2.51 13.87 1.26
N ALA A 145 -3.43 12.98 1.62
CA ALA A 145 -4.42 12.41 0.70
C ALA A 145 -5.49 13.44 0.30
N ILE A 146 -6.14 13.14 -0.84
CA ILE A 146 -7.28 13.90 -1.38
C ILE A 146 -8.51 13.01 -1.57
N LEU A 147 -8.37 11.68 -1.42
CA LEU A 147 -9.43 10.67 -1.53
C LEU A 147 -9.48 9.79 -0.27
N GLY A 148 -10.67 9.33 0.10
CA GLY A 148 -10.85 8.48 1.27
C GLY A 148 -10.42 9.14 2.58
N VAL A 149 -10.53 10.45 2.67
CA VAL A 149 -10.19 11.26 3.86
C VAL A 149 -11.43 11.60 4.66
N THR A 150 -11.24 11.98 5.93
CA THR A 150 -12.33 12.41 6.81
C THR A 150 -11.97 13.73 7.48
N ASP A 151 -12.91 14.32 8.20
CA ASP A 151 -12.70 15.47 9.07
C ASP A 151 -11.74 15.18 10.23
N LYS A 152 -11.44 13.90 10.50
CA LYS A 152 -10.54 13.46 11.58
C LYS A 152 -9.11 13.20 11.12
N CYS A 153 -8.91 12.82 9.84
CA CYS A 153 -7.58 12.50 9.31
C CYS A 153 -7.52 12.56 7.78
N ILE A 154 -6.46 13.20 7.27
CA ILE A 154 -6.16 13.30 5.83
C ILE A 154 -4.83 12.62 5.45
N ALA A 155 -4.30 11.74 6.30
CA ALA A 155 -3.04 11.07 6.05
C ALA A 155 -3.11 10.18 4.80
N SER A 156 -2.06 10.18 3.97
CA SER A 156 -1.94 9.27 2.84
C SER A 156 -1.27 7.96 3.23
N HIS A 157 -1.66 6.87 2.56
CA HIS A 157 -0.99 5.58 2.66
C HIS A 157 0.32 5.61 1.84
N PRO A 158 1.47 5.18 2.39
CA PRO A 158 2.77 5.42 1.76
C PRO A 158 3.29 4.26 0.89
N SER A 159 2.66 3.08 0.89
CA SER A 159 3.20 1.89 0.26
C SER A 159 2.99 1.84 -1.26
N ASP A 160 4.07 1.88 -2.03
CA ASP A 160 4.07 1.62 -3.47
C ASP A 160 3.69 0.15 -3.77
N MET A 161 4.20 -0.80 -2.97
CA MET A 161 3.89 -2.22 -3.08
C MET A 161 2.40 -2.50 -2.94
N ALA A 162 1.76 -1.92 -1.91
CA ALA A 162 0.34 -2.13 -1.67
C ALA A 162 -0.53 -1.59 -2.82
N VAL A 163 -0.11 -0.52 -3.50
CA VAL A 163 -0.81 -0.01 -4.71
C VAL A 163 -0.77 -1.04 -5.84
N ALA A 164 0.40 -1.63 -6.10
CA ALA A 164 0.50 -2.68 -7.12
C ALA A 164 -0.29 -3.93 -6.73
N MET A 165 -0.23 -4.35 -5.45
CA MET A 165 -1.01 -5.48 -4.94
C MET A 165 -2.53 -5.24 -5.02
N GLN A 166 -2.99 -4.01 -4.77
CA GLN A 166 -4.40 -3.62 -4.92
C GLN A 166 -4.87 -3.74 -6.38
N MET A 167 -4.07 -3.27 -7.32
CA MET A 167 -4.36 -3.43 -8.76
C MET A 167 -4.39 -4.90 -9.18
N LEU A 168 -3.53 -5.74 -8.59
CA LEU A 168 -3.46 -7.17 -8.86
C LEU A 168 -4.61 -7.97 -8.22
N GLY A 169 -5.37 -7.40 -7.29
CA GLY A 169 -6.43 -8.11 -6.56
C GLY A 169 -5.86 -9.07 -5.50
N ALA A 170 -4.80 -8.65 -4.80
CA ALA A 170 -4.17 -9.45 -3.75
C ALA A 170 -5.10 -9.68 -2.56
N GLU A 171 -4.88 -10.78 -1.85
CA GLU A 171 -5.51 -11.11 -0.57
C GLU A 171 -4.44 -11.21 0.53
N VAL A 172 -4.79 -10.84 1.76
CA VAL A 172 -3.94 -10.95 2.94
C VAL A 172 -4.35 -12.17 3.75
N GLU A 173 -3.42 -13.09 3.96
CA GLU A 173 -3.61 -14.27 4.81
C GLU A 173 -3.23 -13.90 6.26
N ILE A 174 -4.14 -14.15 7.19
CA ILE A 174 -4.03 -13.75 8.59
C ILE A 174 -4.30 -14.98 9.47
N GLU A 175 -3.44 -15.22 10.44
CA GLU A 175 -3.58 -16.25 11.46
C GLU A 175 -4.00 -15.61 12.78
N ALA A 176 -5.08 -16.12 13.39
CA ALA A 176 -5.58 -15.68 14.68
C ALA A 176 -4.95 -16.49 15.85
N ALA A 177 -5.25 -16.09 17.08
CA ALA A 177 -4.69 -16.68 18.30
C ALA A 177 -5.04 -18.16 18.49
N ASP A 178 -6.17 -18.61 17.93
CA ASP A 178 -6.61 -20.02 17.95
C ASP A 178 -5.99 -20.88 16.82
N GLY A 179 -5.08 -20.28 16.01
CA GLY A 179 -4.45 -20.92 14.87
C GLY A 179 -5.35 -20.99 13.62
N VAL A 180 -6.56 -20.42 13.67
CA VAL A 180 -7.44 -20.34 12.50
C VAL A 180 -6.89 -19.28 11.54
N THR A 181 -6.82 -19.66 10.25
CA THR A 181 -6.37 -18.77 9.18
C THR A 181 -7.57 -18.27 8.41
N ARG A 182 -7.57 -16.96 8.11
CA ARG A 182 -8.52 -16.31 7.21
C ARG A 182 -7.82 -15.53 6.13
N THR A 183 -8.46 -15.32 4.98
CA THR A 183 -8.00 -14.42 3.93
C THR A 183 -8.93 -13.22 3.84
N VAL A 184 -8.34 -12.04 3.60
CA VAL A 184 -9.06 -10.78 3.42
C VAL A 184 -8.58 -10.15 2.12
N PRO A 185 -9.48 -9.80 1.18
CA PRO A 185 -9.12 -9.01 0.03
C PRO A 185 -8.39 -7.72 0.45
N LEU A 186 -7.34 -7.33 -0.27
CA LEU A 186 -6.60 -6.12 0.07
C LEU A 186 -7.48 -4.86 0.00
N SER A 187 -8.53 -4.87 -0.82
CA SER A 187 -9.57 -3.83 -0.87
C SER A 187 -10.29 -3.61 0.46
N ASP A 188 -10.40 -4.67 1.26
CA ASP A 188 -11.15 -4.67 2.52
C ASP A 188 -10.21 -4.66 3.74
N PHE A 189 -8.90 -4.71 3.49
CA PHE A 189 -7.90 -4.81 4.55
C PHE A 189 -7.65 -3.47 5.26
N TYR A 190 -7.58 -2.36 4.51
CA TYR A 190 -7.38 -1.02 5.04
C TYR A 190 -8.71 -0.34 5.32
N LEU A 191 -8.76 0.49 6.36
CA LEU A 191 -9.95 1.18 6.79
C LEU A 191 -9.88 2.68 6.45
N ILE A 192 -11.01 3.24 6.03
CA ILE A 192 -11.20 4.69 5.95
C ILE A 192 -11.06 5.28 7.37
N PRO A 193 -10.36 6.42 7.55
CA PRO A 193 -10.00 6.94 8.87
C PRO A 193 -11.17 7.60 9.63
N THR A 194 -12.30 6.88 9.74
CA THR A 194 -13.41 7.24 10.64
C THR A 194 -12.99 7.12 12.11
N ASP A 195 -12.15 6.13 12.41
CA ASP A 195 -11.29 6.06 13.58
C ASP A 195 -9.84 6.02 13.12
N PRO A 196 -9.12 7.16 13.14
CA PRO A 196 -7.76 7.23 12.60
C PRO A 196 -6.74 6.35 13.30
N ALA A 197 -6.97 5.91 14.53
CA ALA A 197 -6.07 5.03 15.27
C ALA A 197 -6.11 3.59 14.74
N VAL A 198 -7.24 3.18 14.14
CA VAL A 198 -7.46 1.84 13.57
C VAL A 198 -7.27 1.90 12.05
N GLU A 199 -6.16 1.38 11.55
CA GLU A 199 -5.77 1.53 10.14
C GLU A 199 -6.13 0.30 9.27
N THR A 200 -6.33 -0.86 9.91
CA THR A 200 -6.60 -2.14 9.22
C THR A 200 -7.62 -2.98 9.99
N VAL A 201 -8.09 -4.04 9.37
CA VAL A 201 -9.01 -5.02 10.00
C VAL A 201 -8.32 -6.02 10.93
N LEU A 202 -7.00 -5.92 11.12
CA LEU A 202 -6.25 -6.76 12.05
C LEU A 202 -6.73 -6.55 13.49
N GLN A 203 -6.89 -7.65 14.20
CA GLN A 203 -7.18 -7.65 15.62
C GLN A 203 -5.90 -7.86 16.46
N PRO A 204 -5.90 -7.45 17.73
CA PRO A 204 -4.78 -7.75 18.63
C PRO A 204 -4.48 -9.26 18.65
N GLY A 205 -3.20 -9.61 18.51
CA GLY A 205 -2.76 -11.00 18.46
C GLY A 205 -2.87 -11.69 17.10
N GLU A 206 -3.41 -11.03 16.08
CA GLU A 206 -3.38 -11.57 14.71
C GLU A 206 -2.03 -11.33 14.03
N LEU A 207 -1.61 -12.32 13.23
CA LEU A 207 -0.36 -12.31 12.46
C LEU A 207 -0.64 -12.41 10.97
N ILE A 208 -0.14 -11.48 10.18
CA ILE A 208 -0.07 -11.66 8.71
C ILE A 208 0.94 -12.76 8.43
N THR A 209 0.52 -13.84 7.79
CA THR A 209 1.38 -14.97 7.42
C THR A 209 1.81 -14.93 5.96
N ALA A 210 0.96 -14.40 5.07
CA ALA A 210 1.27 -14.26 3.66
C ALA A 210 0.42 -13.18 2.96
N VAL A 211 0.80 -12.87 1.72
CA VAL A 211 -0.04 -12.24 0.71
C VAL A 211 -0.23 -13.22 -0.43
N ILE A 212 -1.44 -13.33 -0.91
CA ILE A 212 -1.82 -14.21 -2.02
C ILE A 212 -2.14 -13.35 -3.24
N LEU A 213 -1.45 -13.59 -4.34
CA LEU A 213 -1.79 -13.03 -5.64
C LEU A 213 -2.61 -14.04 -6.43
N PRO A 214 -3.66 -13.63 -7.15
CA PRO A 214 -4.39 -14.51 -8.06
C PRO A 214 -3.51 -14.95 -9.23
N ALA A 215 -3.95 -15.92 -10.00
CA ALA A 215 -3.30 -16.30 -11.25
C ALA A 215 -3.06 -15.07 -12.14
N PRO A 216 -1.91 -15.01 -12.85
CA PRO A 216 -1.58 -13.86 -13.68
C PRO A 216 -2.67 -13.61 -14.73
N ALA A 217 -3.21 -12.41 -14.73
CA ALA A 217 -4.17 -12.01 -15.73
C ALA A 217 -3.44 -11.40 -16.96
N GLU A 218 -4.00 -11.62 -18.14
CA GLU A 218 -3.46 -11.11 -19.38
C GLU A 218 -3.47 -9.59 -19.45
N GLY A 219 -2.56 -9.03 -20.25
CA GLY A 219 -2.44 -7.59 -20.50
C GLY A 219 -1.07 -7.04 -20.11
N ARG A 220 -0.80 -5.83 -20.57
CA ARG A 220 0.42 -5.10 -20.22
C ARG A 220 0.27 -4.46 -18.86
N GLN A 221 1.31 -4.53 -18.05
CA GLN A 221 1.32 -3.97 -16.70
C GLN A 221 2.39 -2.89 -16.58
N THR A 222 2.13 -1.87 -15.77
CA THR A 222 3.14 -0.87 -15.40
C THR A 222 2.87 -0.28 -14.01
N TYR A 223 3.92 0.28 -13.42
CA TYR A 223 3.83 1.12 -12.24
C TYR A 223 4.54 2.45 -12.51
N ARG A 224 3.80 3.54 -12.47
CA ARG A 224 4.32 4.90 -12.64
C ARG A 224 4.25 5.66 -11.32
N LYS A 225 5.36 6.33 -10.95
CA LYS A 225 5.47 7.11 -9.72
C LYS A 225 5.94 8.53 -10.01
N VAL A 226 5.17 9.50 -9.58
CA VAL A 226 5.56 10.92 -9.57
C VAL A 226 6.00 11.29 -8.16
N ARG A 227 7.20 11.86 -8.04
CA ARG A 227 7.86 12.19 -6.77
C ARG A 227 8.75 13.42 -6.91
N ASP A 228 9.07 14.07 -5.80
CA ASP A 228 9.83 15.32 -5.79
C ASP A 228 11.33 15.18 -6.12
N ARG A 229 11.88 13.97 -6.10
CA ARG A 229 13.29 13.69 -6.43
C ARG A 229 13.45 12.31 -7.08
N ALA A 230 14.59 12.08 -7.73
CA ALA A 230 14.83 10.89 -8.55
C ALA A 230 14.80 9.56 -7.79
N SER A 231 15.12 9.55 -6.48
CA SER A 231 15.11 8.35 -5.64
C SER A 231 14.76 8.69 -4.19
N TYR A 232 14.44 7.66 -3.42
CA TYR A 232 14.21 7.76 -1.97
C TYR A 232 13.20 8.85 -1.60
N ALA A 233 12.05 8.84 -2.27
CA ALA A 233 10.93 9.72 -1.98
C ALA A 233 9.61 8.97 -2.11
N PHE A 234 8.65 9.32 -1.26
CA PHE A 234 7.28 8.83 -1.37
C PHE A 234 6.58 9.45 -2.56
N ALA A 235 5.54 8.77 -3.07
CA ALA A 235 4.78 9.26 -4.20
C ALA A 235 3.97 10.50 -3.83
N MET A 236 4.00 11.52 -4.67
CA MET A 236 2.95 12.53 -4.72
C MET A 236 1.69 11.92 -5.33
N VAL A 237 1.88 11.21 -6.44
CA VAL A 237 0.90 10.37 -7.13
C VAL A 237 1.61 9.15 -7.68
N SER A 238 1.01 7.98 -7.58
CA SER A 238 1.45 6.80 -8.32
C SER A 238 0.24 6.07 -8.92
N VAL A 239 0.49 5.33 -9.97
CA VAL A 239 -0.52 4.52 -10.68
C VAL A 239 0.09 3.15 -10.98
N ALA A 240 -0.54 2.10 -10.47
CA ALA A 240 -0.38 0.74 -10.96
C ALA A 240 -1.52 0.47 -11.94
N ALA A 241 -1.22 0.00 -13.13
CA ALA A 241 -2.25 -0.29 -14.12
C ALA A 241 -1.93 -1.56 -14.92
N ARG A 242 -2.98 -2.31 -15.26
CA ARG A 242 -2.96 -3.43 -16.21
C ARG A 242 -4.06 -3.23 -17.23
N ILE A 243 -3.72 -3.30 -18.52
CA ILE A 243 -4.65 -3.12 -19.64
C ILE A 243 -4.45 -4.24 -20.65
N LYS A 244 -5.55 -4.88 -21.05
CA LYS A 244 -5.60 -5.79 -22.20
C LYS A 244 -6.42 -5.14 -23.31
N VAL A 245 -5.85 -5.10 -24.52
CA VAL A 245 -6.53 -4.67 -25.75
C VAL A 245 -6.67 -5.89 -26.67
N THR A 246 -7.88 -6.15 -27.15
CA THR A 246 -8.19 -7.20 -28.12
C THR A 246 -9.07 -6.60 -29.19
N ASP A 247 -8.77 -6.85 -30.47
CA ASP A 247 -9.50 -6.32 -31.64
C ASP A 247 -9.71 -4.79 -31.56
N GLY A 248 -8.68 -4.05 -31.14
CA GLY A 248 -8.70 -2.60 -31.02
C GLY A 248 -9.46 -2.04 -29.82
N LYS A 249 -10.04 -2.87 -28.96
CA LYS A 249 -10.82 -2.44 -27.78
C LYS A 249 -10.18 -2.90 -26.47
N ILE A 250 -10.33 -2.10 -25.44
CA ILE A 250 -9.93 -2.45 -24.07
C ILE A 250 -10.91 -3.52 -23.56
N THR A 251 -10.40 -4.73 -23.31
CA THR A 251 -11.22 -5.86 -22.85
C THR A 251 -11.03 -6.14 -21.35
N GLN A 252 -9.90 -5.71 -20.78
CA GLN A 252 -9.64 -5.77 -19.35
C GLN A 252 -8.87 -4.52 -18.90
N ALA A 253 -9.24 -4.02 -17.74
CA ALA A 253 -8.54 -2.94 -17.04
C ALA A 253 -8.48 -3.26 -15.56
N ALA A 254 -7.36 -2.94 -14.92
CA ALA A 254 -7.21 -2.92 -13.47
C ALA A 254 -6.29 -1.74 -13.11
N ILE A 255 -6.75 -0.87 -12.20
CA ILE A 255 -6.07 0.38 -11.89
C ILE A 255 -6.13 0.65 -10.40
N ALA A 256 -4.98 0.93 -9.79
CA ALA A 256 -4.92 1.43 -8.42
C ALA A 256 -3.96 2.61 -8.32
N CYS A 257 -4.26 3.54 -7.44
CA CYS A 257 -3.51 4.77 -7.25
C CYS A 257 -2.95 4.88 -5.84
N GLY A 258 -1.76 5.49 -5.72
CA GLY A 258 -1.11 5.76 -4.45
C GLY A 258 -0.73 7.23 -4.30
N GLY A 259 -0.44 7.64 -3.06
CA GLY A 259 -0.09 9.00 -2.70
C GLY A 259 -1.27 9.98 -2.69
N ILE A 260 -2.44 9.57 -3.19
CA ILE A 260 -3.65 10.39 -3.25
C ILE A 260 -4.77 9.89 -2.31
N GLY A 261 -4.70 8.66 -1.82
CA GLY A 261 -5.70 8.06 -0.93
C GLY A 261 -5.18 7.81 0.48
N SER A 262 -6.09 7.70 1.45
CA SER A 262 -5.80 7.24 2.81
C SER A 262 -5.39 5.76 2.84
N MET A 263 -5.67 5.04 1.76
CA MET A 263 -5.29 3.66 1.47
C MET A 263 -4.91 3.54 -0.02
N PRO A 264 -4.37 2.40 -0.52
CA PRO A 264 -4.24 2.14 -1.94
C PRO A 264 -5.60 2.28 -2.62
N TRP A 265 -5.74 3.30 -3.47
CA TRP A 265 -7.06 3.71 -3.99
C TRP A 265 -7.39 2.98 -5.28
N ARG A 266 -8.49 2.25 -5.31
CA ARG A 266 -9.04 1.61 -6.50
C ARG A 266 -10.52 1.92 -6.59
N ASP A 267 -10.95 2.38 -7.76
CA ASP A 267 -12.35 2.68 -8.05
C ASP A 267 -12.78 1.88 -9.29
N PRO A 268 -13.68 0.91 -9.14
CA PRO A 268 -14.18 0.11 -10.27
C PRO A 268 -14.79 0.95 -11.39
N ALA A 269 -15.41 2.09 -11.10
CA ALA A 269 -16.02 2.96 -12.11
C ALA A 269 -14.98 3.52 -13.11
N VAL A 270 -13.72 3.72 -12.65
CA VAL A 270 -12.60 4.11 -13.53
C VAL A 270 -12.28 3.02 -14.54
N GLU A 271 -12.31 1.75 -14.11
CA GLU A 271 -12.05 0.59 -14.97
C GLU A 271 -13.21 0.35 -15.94
N GLU A 272 -14.45 0.43 -15.46
CA GLU A 272 -15.68 0.27 -16.24
C GLU A 272 -15.77 1.30 -17.38
N ALA A 273 -15.34 2.53 -17.14
CA ALA A 273 -15.32 3.58 -18.17
C ALA A 273 -14.36 3.31 -19.34
N LEU A 274 -13.42 2.36 -19.16
CA LEU A 274 -12.44 1.96 -20.18
C LEU A 274 -12.90 0.74 -20.98
N ILE A 275 -13.63 -0.20 -20.35
CA ILE A 275 -14.00 -1.48 -20.97
C ILE A 275 -14.89 -1.26 -22.20
N GLY A 276 -14.57 -1.97 -23.29
CA GLY A 276 -15.27 -1.90 -24.57
C GLY A 276 -14.92 -0.68 -25.43
N GLN A 277 -14.15 0.27 -24.90
CA GLN A 277 -13.72 1.46 -25.62
C GLN A 277 -12.46 1.20 -26.47
N GLU A 278 -12.33 1.91 -27.58
CA GLU A 278 -11.04 2.01 -28.28
C GLU A 278 -10.08 2.88 -27.43
N PRO A 279 -8.79 2.49 -27.33
CA PRO A 279 -7.81 3.30 -26.63
C PRO A 279 -7.68 4.69 -27.24
N ALA A 280 -8.09 5.73 -26.50
CA ALA A 280 -8.01 7.11 -26.93
C ALA A 280 -7.82 8.05 -25.74
N ARG A 281 -7.16 9.20 -25.96
CA ARG A 281 -6.91 10.19 -24.90
C ARG A 281 -8.19 10.72 -24.25
N GLU A 282 -9.24 10.88 -25.02
CA GLU A 282 -10.56 11.33 -24.56
C GLU A 282 -11.19 10.31 -23.61
N VAL A 283 -11.04 9.01 -23.92
CA VAL A 283 -11.51 7.91 -23.07
C VAL A 283 -10.73 7.89 -21.76
N PHE A 284 -9.40 8.01 -21.84
CA PHE A 284 -8.54 8.09 -20.65
C PHE A 284 -8.82 9.33 -19.81
N GLY A 285 -9.17 10.46 -20.47
CA GLY A 285 -9.58 11.68 -19.81
C GLY A 285 -10.84 11.49 -18.97
N LYS A 286 -11.88 10.84 -19.51
CA LYS A 286 -13.13 10.53 -18.80
C LYS A 286 -12.89 9.62 -17.60
N ALA A 287 -12.10 8.55 -17.76
CA ALA A 287 -11.72 7.67 -16.65
C ALA A 287 -10.94 8.42 -15.55
N ALA A 288 -10.05 9.34 -15.95
CA ALA A 288 -9.30 10.16 -15.01
C ALA A 288 -10.17 11.22 -14.30
N ASP A 289 -11.20 11.73 -14.94
CA ASP A 289 -12.17 12.65 -14.34
C ASP A 289 -13.02 11.91 -13.27
N ILE A 290 -13.40 10.64 -13.52
CA ILE A 290 -14.06 9.78 -12.52
C ILE A 290 -13.15 9.57 -11.31
N LEU A 291 -11.86 9.22 -11.52
CA LEU A 291 -10.92 9.00 -10.44
C LEU A 291 -10.87 10.14 -9.42
N VAL A 292 -10.98 11.38 -9.89
CA VAL A 292 -10.82 12.57 -9.04
C VAL A 292 -12.14 13.25 -8.69
N ALA A 293 -13.29 12.70 -9.09
CA ALA A 293 -14.60 13.32 -8.93
C ALA A 293 -14.94 13.60 -7.44
N GLU A 294 -14.59 12.69 -6.56
CA GLU A 294 -14.84 12.79 -5.11
C GLU A 294 -13.64 13.35 -4.33
N ALA A 295 -12.64 13.90 -5.00
CA ALA A 295 -11.48 14.44 -4.32
C ALA A 295 -11.84 15.66 -3.46
N THR A 296 -11.36 15.64 -2.21
CA THR A 296 -11.54 16.72 -1.22
C THR A 296 -10.17 17.29 -0.82
N PRO A 297 -9.51 18.03 -1.73
CA PRO A 297 -8.19 18.58 -1.48
C PRO A 297 -8.23 19.71 -0.44
N LYS A 298 -7.10 19.92 0.23
CA LYS A 298 -6.78 21.13 0.97
C LYS A 298 -5.93 22.05 0.10
N GLU A 299 -5.70 23.29 0.54
CA GLU A 299 -4.93 24.29 -0.24
C GLU A 299 -3.56 23.75 -0.67
N GLY A 300 -2.79 23.16 0.25
CA GLY A 300 -1.42 22.69 -0.02
C GLY A 300 -1.33 21.44 -0.89
N ASN A 301 -2.41 20.66 -1.06
CA ASN A 301 -2.41 19.42 -1.87
C ASN A 301 -3.37 19.44 -3.07
N ALA A 302 -4.00 20.59 -3.38
CA ALA A 302 -4.92 20.72 -4.51
C ALA A 302 -4.27 20.41 -5.87
N PHE A 303 -2.96 20.62 -6.01
CA PHE A 303 -2.19 20.25 -7.19
C PHE A 303 -2.23 18.73 -7.51
N LYS A 304 -2.56 17.89 -6.52
CA LYS A 304 -2.66 16.43 -6.72
C LYS A 304 -3.83 16.06 -7.63
N VAL A 305 -4.92 16.83 -7.64
CA VAL A 305 -6.08 16.59 -8.52
C VAL A 305 -5.66 16.60 -10.00
N PRO A 306 -5.14 17.71 -10.57
CA PRO A 306 -4.69 17.70 -11.95
C PRO A 306 -3.44 16.81 -12.17
N LEU A 307 -2.64 16.54 -11.15
CA LEU A 307 -1.49 15.66 -11.26
C LEU A 307 -1.94 14.19 -11.39
N ALA A 308 -2.89 13.72 -10.57
CA ALA A 308 -3.45 12.38 -10.66
C ALA A 308 -4.09 12.12 -12.01
N ARG A 309 -4.93 13.07 -12.47
CA ARG A 309 -5.55 13.03 -13.79
C ARG A 309 -4.52 12.85 -14.90
N ARG A 310 -3.49 13.69 -14.94
CA ARG A 310 -2.41 13.61 -15.96
C ARG A 310 -1.59 12.35 -15.86
N THR A 311 -1.31 11.87 -14.63
CA THR A 311 -0.53 10.65 -14.40
C THR A 311 -1.28 9.43 -14.91
N LEU A 312 -2.58 9.32 -14.64
CA LEU A 312 -3.40 8.21 -15.13
C LEU A 312 -3.45 8.22 -16.67
N ILE A 313 -3.77 9.36 -17.31
CA ILE A 313 -3.80 9.48 -18.77
C ILE A 313 -2.46 9.07 -19.39
N ALA A 314 -1.33 9.57 -18.86
CA ALA A 314 0.00 9.22 -19.35
C ALA A 314 0.32 7.72 -19.19
N THR A 315 -0.12 7.11 -18.08
CA THR A 315 0.08 5.68 -17.83
C THR A 315 -0.71 4.82 -18.81
N LEU A 316 -1.97 5.15 -19.05
CA LEU A 316 -2.83 4.43 -20.00
C LEU A 316 -2.36 4.62 -21.44
N THR A 317 -1.92 5.83 -21.80
CA THR A 317 -1.32 6.14 -23.11
C THR A 317 -0.09 5.26 -23.40
N GLU A 318 0.82 5.13 -22.41
CA GLU A 318 2.01 4.27 -22.54
C GLU A 318 1.65 2.78 -22.67
N LEU A 319 0.71 2.29 -21.84
CA LEU A 319 0.30 0.88 -21.86
C LEU A 319 -0.36 0.48 -23.17
N THR A 320 -1.15 1.37 -23.77
CA THR A 320 -1.92 1.09 -25.00
C THR A 320 -1.16 1.46 -26.27
N GLY A 321 -0.08 2.24 -26.18
CA GLY A 321 0.70 2.68 -27.35
C GLY A 321 -0.02 3.76 -28.19
N VAL A 322 -1.03 4.42 -27.64
CA VAL A 322 -1.69 5.55 -28.30
C VAL A 322 -0.69 6.69 -28.50
N GLN A 323 -0.58 7.23 -29.72
CA GLN A 323 0.32 8.37 -30.00
C GLN A 323 -0.17 9.62 -29.25
N GLN A 324 0.80 10.43 -28.78
CA GLN A 324 0.53 11.67 -28.07
C GLN A 324 -0.05 12.77 -28.96
#